data_095462c90a8e9247890d7c2b8dc22a18
#
_entry.id   095462c90a8e9247890d7c2b8dc22a18
#
_cell.length_a   1.000
_cell.length_b   1.000
_cell.length_c   1.000
_cell.angle_alpha   90.00
_cell.angle_beta   90.00
_cell.angle_gamma   90.00
#
_symmetry.space_group_name_H-M   'P 1'
#
loop_
_entity.id
_entity.type
_entity.pdbx_description
1 polymer ?
#
loop_
_entity_poly.entity_id
_entity_poly.type
_entity_poly.pdbx_seq_one_letter_code
_entity_poly.pdbx_strand_id
1 'polypeptide(L)'
;MARSALASAVSAAGGFGFLGMVREPVELIRREVQQVRATTDRPFGVNLIPAATPPELLDAQLDACIELRVPVVALFWDVMPAIVRRLRDAGIRVVHQVGSVDDAQAAEAAGADALIVQGHEAGGHVRGDRPLTALLPDVVGAVQVPVLAAGGIVDGAGVAAAMALGAQGATIGTAFLATHESFAHAYHKQRIVDAHDGDTLLTDIFHINWPRGAKVRVLPSSVTRGERGDPFGDARVVIGHEEGRPIYLFSTDSPLRTMTGDFEAMALYAGTGAGRIGAVEPAADVLRRIVRDAAAILESRAAAPSGHDADTQRTALLAALDELLEAERAGARVASETAAEVTDDDALHRLIAHIRQDEAHWCSVLVDAIRTLGATPTRATGAFYEKAMAIDDLAERMAFLNRGQRWVVRKLQALLPTLADRDMHEALTQMLVAHEKNIGAVDVRLRDGGVHR
;
A
#
# COMPACT_ATOMS: atom_id res chain seq x y z
N MET A 1 -9.30 10.95 -18.45
CA MET A 1 -7.85 11.27 -18.35
C MET A 1 -6.98 10.44 -19.28
N ALA A 2 -7.26 9.15 -19.43
CA ALA A 2 -6.57 8.30 -20.40
C ALA A 2 -7.30 8.34 -21.75
N ARG A 3 -6.74 9.04 -22.71
CA ARG A 3 -7.18 9.16 -24.10
C ARG A 3 -6.19 8.42 -25.02
N SER A 4 -6.41 8.46 -26.30
CA SER A 4 -5.60 7.77 -27.32
C SER A 4 -4.10 8.06 -27.21
N ALA A 5 -3.70 9.30 -26.97
CA ALA A 5 -2.29 9.67 -26.83
C ALA A 5 -1.58 8.86 -25.72
N LEU A 6 -2.19 8.76 -24.52
CA LEU A 6 -1.63 7.99 -23.43
C LEU A 6 -1.72 6.49 -23.68
N ALA A 7 -2.89 5.99 -24.10
CA ALA A 7 -3.10 4.56 -24.32
C ALA A 7 -2.15 4.02 -25.40
N SER A 8 -1.97 4.73 -26.53
CA SER A 8 -1.07 4.33 -27.58
C SER A 8 0.40 4.41 -27.19
N ALA A 9 0.82 5.45 -26.46
CA ALA A 9 2.20 5.58 -25.97
C ALA A 9 2.60 4.43 -25.04
N VAL A 10 1.70 4.05 -24.11
CA VAL A 10 1.91 2.91 -23.20
C VAL A 10 1.95 1.60 -23.98
N SER A 11 0.99 1.36 -24.90
CA SER A 11 0.93 0.11 -25.66
C SER A 11 2.13 -0.02 -26.62
N ALA A 12 2.51 1.05 -27.33
CA ALA A 12 3.67 1.07 -28.21
C ALA A 12 4.99 0.81 -27.46
N ALA A 13 5.09 1.25 -26.23
CA ALA A 13 6.26 1.01 -25.39
C ALA A 13 6.32 -0.41 -24.76
N GLY A 14 5.33 -1.27 -25.01
CA GLY A 14 5.28 -2.66 -24.54
C GLY A 14 4.43 -2.88 -23.29
N GLY A 15 3.75 -1.86 -22.80
CA GLY A 15 2.72 -1.97 -21.75
C GLY A 15 1.36 -2.31 -22.32
N PHE A 16 0.31 -2.13 -21.52
CA PHE A 16 -1.07 -2.29 -21.93
C PHE A 16 -1.88 -1.02 -21.58
N GLY A 17 -2.15 -0.20 -22.59
CA GLY A 17 -2.86 1.08 -22.41
C GLY A 17 -4.37 0.88 -22.34
N PHE A 18 -5.06 1.65 -21.49
CA PHE A 18 -6.52 1.71 -21.42
C PHE A 18 -7.04 3.08 -21.80
N LEU A 19 -8.13 3.12 -22.58
CA LEU A 19 -8.92 4.31 -22.81
C LEU A 19 -9.98 4.44 -21.68
N GLY A 20 -9.99 5.55 -20.97
CA GLY A 20 -10.99 5.82 -19.93
C GLY A 20 -12.24 6.45 -20.53
N MET A 21 -13.31 5.67 -20.75
CA MET A 21 -14.49 6.07 -21.50
C MET A 21 -15.76 6.10 -20.65
N VAL A 22 -15.62 6.31 -19.36
CA VAL A 22 -16.77 6.37 -18.44
C VAL A 22 -17.64 7.59 -18.74
N ARG A 23 -18.92 7.35 -19.03
CA ARG A 23 -19.92 8.39 -19.40
C ARG A 23 -19.57 9.19 -20.66
N GLU A 24 -18.62 8.75 -21.43
CA GLU A 24 -18.24 9.44 -22.67
C GLU A 24 -19.19 9.07 -23.82
N PRO A 25 -19.46 10.00 -24.76
CA PRO A 25 -20.28 9.70 -25.92
C PRO A 25 -19.62 8.67 -26.83
N VAL A 26 -20.43 7.88 -27.52
CA VAL A 26 -20.00 6.80 -28.42
C VAL A 26 -19.04 7.29 -29.51
N GLU A 27 -19.29 8.47 -30.05
CA GLU A 27 -18.47 9.13 -31.07
C GLU A 27 -17.04 9.34 -30.60
N LEU A 28 -16.89 9.67 -29.31
CA LEU A 28 -15.57 9.81 -28.70
C LEU A 28 -14.87 8.46 -28.61
N ILE A 29 -15.57 7.41 -28.20
CA ILE A 29 -14.99 6.05 -28.15
C ILE A 29 -14.48 5.64 -29.54
N ARG A 30 -15.31 5.82 -30.57
CA ARG A 30 -14.94 5.52 -31.96
C ARG A 30 -13.69 6.27 -32.40
N ARG A 31 -13.65 7.58 -32.15
CA ARG A 31 -12.49 8.43 -32.47
C ARG A 31 -11.23 7.99 -31.76
N GLU A 32 -11.29 7.81 -30.44
CA GLU A 32 -10.13 7.46 -29.65
C GLU A 32 -9.57 6.05 -29.99
N VAL A 33 -10.45 5.07 -30.24
CA VAL A 33 -10.04 3.73 -30.70
C VAL A 33 -9.37 3.79 -32.07
N GLN A 34 -9.90 4.58 -33.02
CA GLN A 34 -9.27 4.76 -34.33
C GLN A 34 -7.89 5.42 -34.21
N GLN A 35 -7.75 6.42 -33.34
CA GLN A 35 -6.48 7.10 -33.12
C GLN A 35 -5.42 6.17 -32.49
N VAL A 36 -5.79 5.30 -31.54
CA VAL A 36 -4.86 4.31 -31.00
C VAL A 36 -4.38 3.38 -32.11
N ARG A 37 -5.27 2.85 -32.94
CA ARG A 37 -4.94 1.95 -34.05
C ARG A 37 -4.11 2.60 -35.16
N ALA A 38 -4.29 3.92 -35.35
CA ALA A 38 -3.44 4.68 -36.27
C ALA A 38 -2.00 4.87 -35.75
N THR A 39 -1.80 4.71 -34.46
CA THR A 39 -0.51 4.96 -33.79
C THR A 39 0.26 3.67 -33.50
N THR A 40 -0.45 2.55 -33.20
CA THR A 40 0.17 1.29 -32.81
C THR A 40 -0.71 0.08 -33.13
N ASP A 41 -0.08 -1.02 -33.53
CA ASP A 41 -0.72 -2.33 -33.71
C ASP A 41 -0.76 -3.16 -32.39
N ARG A 42 -0.20 -2.62 -31.31
CA ARG A 42 -0.20 -3.28 -30.01
C ARG A 42 -1.58 -3.27 -29.37
N PRO A 43 -1.91 -4.30 -28.58
CA PRO A 43 -3.21 -4.39 -27.91
C PRO A 43 -3.41 -3.26 -26.89
N PHE A 44 -4.67 -2.87 -26.70
CA PHE A 44 -5.12 -1.89 -25.74
C PHE A 44 -6.52 -2.27 -25.24
N GLY A 45 -7.03 -1.58 -24.22
CA GLY A 45 -8.37 -1.79 -23.68
C GLY A 45 -9.19 -0.52 -23.59
N VAL A 46 -10.49 -0.71 -23.34
CA VAL A 46 -11.46 0.36 -23.03
C VAL A 46 -11.98 0.12 -21.62
N ASN A 47 -11.95 1.13 -20.76
CA ASN A 47 -12.52 1.06 -19.42
C ASN A 47 -13.90 1.69 -19.39
N LEU A 48 -14.89 0.93 -18.91
CA LEU A 48 -16.25 1.34 -18.67
C LEU A 48 -16.64 1.09 -17.20
N ILE A 49 -17.51 1.93 -16.65
CA ILE A 49 -18.04 1.76 -15.29
C ILE A 49 -19.57 1.77 -15.35
N PRO A 50 -20.20 0.59 -15.35
CA PRO A 50 -21.64 0.47 -15.46
C PRO A 50 -22.41 1.26 -14.40
N ALA A 51 -21.99 1.18 -13.13
CA ALA A 51 -22.64 1.88 -12.01
C ALA A 51 -22.65 3.42 -12.13
N ALA A 52 -21.77 4.00 -12.95
CA ALA A 52 -21.66 5.44 -13.14
C ALA A 52 -22.19 5.92 -14.49
N THR A 53 -22.68 5.03 -15.34
CA THR A 53 -23.11 5.34 -16.72
C THR A 53 -24.61 5.08 -16.88
N PRO A 54 -25.38 6.04 -17.44
CA PRO A 54 -26.80 5.81 -17.74
C PRO A 54 -26.98 4.55 -18.60
N PRO A 55 -28.02 3.72 -18.36
CA PRO A 55 -28.18 2.41 -19.02
C PRO A 55 -28.17 2.49 -20.55
N GLU A 56 -28.87 3.45 -21.15
CA GLU A 56 -28.95 3.61 -22.61
C GLU A 56 -27.58 3.99 -23.20
N LEU A 57 -26.83 4.85 -22.51
CA LEU A 57 -25.46 5.21 -22.92
C LEU A 57 -24.51 4.02 -22.77
N LEU A 58 -24.64 3.26 -21.68
CA LEU A 58 -23.82 2.07 -21.45
C LEU A 58 -24.05 1.02 -22.54
N ASP A 59 -25.32 0.76 -22.92
CA ASP A 59 -25.65 -0.16 -24.00
C ASP A 59 -25.02 0.28 -25.33
N ALA A 60 -25.12 1.56 -25.66
CA ALA A 60 -24.49 2.12 -26.85
C ALA A 60 -22.96 2.07 -26.81
N GLN A 61 -22.34 2.25 -25.64
CA GLN A 61 -20.90 2.12 -25.44
C GLN A 61 -20.43 0.66 -25.62
N LEU A 62 -21.20 -0.31 -25.10
CA LEU A 62 -20.91 -1.74 -25.27
C LEU A 62 -21.02 -2.14 -26.76
N ASP A 63 -22.09 -1.68 -27.46
CA ASP A 63 -22.24 -1.92 -28.90
C ASP A 63 -21.07 -1.35 -29.69
N ALA A 64 -20.64 -0.13 -29.40
CA ALA A 64 -19.49 0.47 -30.06
C ALA A 64 -18.19 -0.33 -29.80
N CYS A 65 -17.95 -0.81 -28.58
CA CYS A 65 -16.81 -1.67 -28.28
C CYS A 65 -16.85 -2.98 -29.09
N ILE A 66 -18.04 -3.58 -29.23
CA ILE A 66 -18.25 -4.82 -30.00
C ILE A 66 -18.02 -4.59 -31.50
N GLU A 67 -18.67 -3.56 -32.08
CA GLU A 67 -18.51 -3.19 -33.49
C GLU A 67 -17.04 -2.88 -33.84
N LEU A 68 -16.36 -2.16 -32.97
CA LEU A 68 -14.94 -1.84 -33.11
C LEU A 68 -14.03 -3.02 -32.82
N ARG A 69 -14.55 -4.14 -32.33
CA ARG A 69 -13.73 -5.30 -31.91
C ARG A 69 -12.56 -4.89 -31.03
N VAL A 70 -12.83 -4.14 -29.96
CA VAL A 70 -11.76 -3.77 -29.02
C VAL A 70 -11.20 -5.04 -28.38
N PRO A 71 -9.87 -5.16 -28.19
CA PRO A 71 -9.29 -6.40 -27.66
C PRO A 71 -9.74 -6.74 -26.25
N VAL A 72 -9.89 -5.73 -25.39
CA VAL A 72 -10.19 -5.88 -23.97
C VAL A 72 -11.13 -4.77 -23.52
N VAL A 73 -12.14 -5.13 -22.72
CA VAL A 73 -12.93 -4.17 -21.93
C VAL A 73 -12.63 -4.38 -20.46
N ALA A 74 -12.23 -3.30 -19.76
CA ALA A 74 -12.11 -3.28 -18.31
C ALA A 74 -13.40 -2.75 -17.70
N LEU A 75 -13.95 -3.50 -16.74
CA LEU A 75 -15.13 -3.12 -15.96
C LEU A 75 -14.72 -2.80 -14.53
N PHE A 76 -15.46 -1.92 -13.90
CA PHE A 76 -15.23 -1.55 -12.52
C PHE A 76 -16.52 -1.30 -11.77
N TRP A 77 -16.52 -1.47 -10.48
CA TRP A 77 -17.54 -1.29 -9.46
C TRP A 77 -18.39 -2.55 -9.30
N ASP A 78 -19.63 -2.57 -9.79
CA ASP A 78 -20.51 -3.72 -9.61
C ASP A 78 -20.25 -4.81 -10.66
N VAL A 79 -20.24 -6.07 -10.22
CA VAL A 79 -20.12 -7.20 -11.13
C VAL A 79 -21.49 -7.45 -11.78
N MET A 80 -21.55 -7.27 -13.10
CA MET A 80 -22.75 -7.47 -13.90
C MET A 80 -22.58 -8.65 -14.87
N PRO A 81 -22.97 -9.89 -14.50
CA PRO A 81 -22.73 -11.09 -15.30
C PRO A 81 -23.27 -11.02 -16.72
N ALA A 82 -24.38 -10.31 -16.93
CA ALA A 82 -24.96 -10.15 -18.28
C ALA A 82 -24.05 -9.34 -19.21
N ILE A 83 -23.38 -8.29 -18.71
CA ILE A 83 -22.43 -7.48 -19.48
C ILE A 83 -21.17 -8.28 -19.78
N VAL A 84 -20.64 -9.00 -18.79
CA VAL A 84 -19.47 -9.87 -18.98
C VAL A 84 -19.75 -10.91 -20.08
N ARG A 85 -20.88 -11.61 -20.00
CA ARG A 85 -21.26 -12.58 -21.05
C ARG A 85 -21.39 -11.93 -22.42
N ARG A 86 -22.11 -10.80 -22.55
CA ARG A 86 -22.30 -10.09 -23.82
C ARG A 86 -20.97 -9.75 -24.50
N LEU A 87 -19.99 -9.26 -23.76
CA LEU A 87 -18.66 -8.94 -24.27
C LEU A 87 -17.90 -10.20 -24.71
N ARG A 88 -17.93 -11.26 -23.89
CA ARG A 88 -17.25 -12.52 -24.19
C ARG A 88 -17.87 -13.24 -25.40
N ASP A 89 -19.18 -13.25 -25.50
CA ASP A 89 -19.90 -13.81 -26.67
C ASP A 89 -19.53 -13.09 -27.98
N ALA A 90 -19.13 -11.82 -27.89
CA ALA A 90 -18.59 -11.03 -28.99
C ALA A 90 -17.07 -11.22 -29.21
N GLY A 91 -16.41 -12.08 -28.43
CA GLY A 91 -14.97 -12.37 -28.53
C GLY A 91 -14.07 -11.32 -27.87
N ILE A 92 -14.62 -10.45 -27.02
CA ILE A 92 -13.86 -9.45 -26.25
C ILE A 92 -13.44 -10.04 -24.91
N ARG A 93 -12.18 -9.87 -24.52
CA ARG A 93 -11.71 -10.24 -23.19
C ARG A 93 -12.18 -9.23 -22.15
N VAL A 94 -12.59 -9.72 -20.99
CA VAL A 94 -13.06 -8.90 -19.90
C VAL A 94 -12.08 -8.95 -18.74
N VAL A 95 -11.61 -7.76 -18.33
CA VAL A 95 -10.85 -7.57 -17.08
C VAL A 95 -11.76 -6.87 -16.08
N HIS A 96 -11.89 -7.39 -14.87
CA HIS A 96 -12.73 -6.75 -13.86
C HIS A 96 -11.88 -6.20 -12.70
N GLN A 97 -12.05 -4.92 -12.38
CA GLN A 97 -11.43 -4.32 -11.20
C GLN A 97 -12.31 -4.56 -9.98
N VAL A 98 -11.70 -5.07 -8.90
CA VAL A 98 -12.37 -5.54 -7.68
C VAL A 98 -11.74 -4.93 -6.42
N GLY A 99 -12.54 -4.78 -5.35
CA GLY A 99 -12.10 -4.23 -4.07
C GLY A 99 -12.21 -5.20 -2.89
N SER A 100 -12.70 -6.43 -3.14
CA SER A 100 -12.85 -7.47 -2.12
C SER A 100 -12.65 -8.85 -2.71
N VAL A 101 -12.51 -9.87 -1.86
CA VAL A 101 -12.48 -11.28 -2.27
C VAL A 101 -13.83 -11.71 -2.87
N ASP A 102 -14.93 -11.25 -2.29
CA ASP A 102 -16.28 -11.56 -2.78
C ASP A 102 -16.52 -10.99 -4.18
N ASP A 103 -16.11 -9.72 -4.44
CA ASP A 103 -16.14 -9.13 -5.77
C ASP A 103 -15.29 -9.94 -6.76
N ALA A 104 -14.12 -10.42 -6.34
CA ALA A 104 -13.20 -11.19 -7.16
C ALA A 104 -13.80 -12.54 -7.59
N GLN A 105 -14.35 -13.28 -6.64
CA GLN A 105 -15.03 -14.56 -6.91
C GLN A 105 -16.28 -14.37 -7.78
N ALA A 106 -17.07 -13.31 -7.52
CA ALA A 106 -18.22 -12.97 -8.35
C ALA A 106 -17.82 -12.62 -9.79
N ALA A 107 -16.73 -11.87 -9.99
CA ALA A 107 -16.24 -11.50 -11.31
C ALA A 107 -15.69 -12.72 -12.08
N GLU A 108 -14.96 -13.61 -11.42
CA GLU A 108 -14.50 -14.88 -12.00
C GLU A 108 -15.70 -15.76 -12.39
N ALA A 109 -16.69 -15.93 -11.49
CA ALA A 109 -17.90 -16.70 -11.75
C ALA A 109 -18.73 -16.12 -12.90
N ALA A 110 -18.72 -14.79 -13.08
CA ALA A 110 -19.33 -14.11 -14.23
C ALA A 110 -18.57 -14.35 -15.54
N GLY A 111 -17.31 -14.82 -15.46
CA GLY A 111 -16.46 -15.15 -16.58
C GLY A 111 -15.42 -14.08 -16.93
N ALA A 112 -14.99 -13.23 -16.02
CA ALA A 112 -13.86 -12.33 -16.25
C ALA A 112 -12.60 -13.13 -16.61
N ASP A 113 -11.84 -12.66 -17.60
CA ASP A 113 -10.61 -13.31 -18.06
C ASP A 113 -9.38 -12.97 -17.19
N ALA A 114 -9.45 -11.85 -16.46
CA ALA A 114 -8.45 -11.43 -15.47
C ALA A 114 -9.06 -10.44 -14.48
N LEU A 115 -8.41 -10.25 -13.34
CA LEU A 115 -8.84 -9.30 -12.31
C LEU A 115 -7.78 -8.22 -12.06
N ILE A 116 -8.23 -7.03 -11.72
CA ILE A 116 -7.41 -5.96 -11.15
C ILE A 116 -7.82 -5.79 -9.69
N VAL A 117 -6.97 -6.21 -8.77
CA VAL A 117 -7.20 -6.05 -7.32
C VAL A 117 -6.79 -4.66 -6.90
N GLN A 118 -7.77 -3.88 -6.45
CA GLN A 118 -7.56 -2.51 -6.03
C GLN A 118 -7.48 -2.41 -4.51
N GLY A 119 -6.29 -2.02 -4.00
CA GLY A 119 -6.15 -1.59 -2.60
C GLY A 119 -6.69 -0.18 -2.36
N HIS A 120 -6.96 0.16 -1.11
CA HIS A 120 -7.44 1.48 -0.71
C HIS A 120 -6.42 2.61 -0.98
N GLU A 121 -5.18 2.28 -1.32
CA GLU A 121 -4.11 3.21 -1.70
C GLU A 121 -4.31 3.81 -3.10
N ALA A 122 -5.22 3.28 -3.89
CA ALA A 122 -5.46 3.74 -5.25
C ALA A 122 -6.00 5.17 -5.30
N GLY A 123 -5.54 5.94 -6.29
CA GLY A 123 -6.11 7.26 -6.60
C GLY A 123 -7.42 7.15 -7.37
N GLY A 124 -8.28 8.16 -7.21
CA GLY A 124 -9.61 8.15 -7.81
C GLY A 124 -10.60 7.31 -7.01
N HIS A 125 -11.54 6.70 -7.70
CA HIS A 125 -12.59 5.91 -7.07
C HIS A 125 -12.01 4.65 -6.43
N VAL A 126 -12.37 4.41 -5.17
CA VAL A 126 -11.90 3.28 -4.36
C VAL A 126 -13.09 2.43 -3.92
N ARG A 127 -13.11 1.17 -4.35
CA ARG A 127 -14.21 0.23 -4.09
C ARG A 127 -14.11 -0.41 -2.71
N GLY A 128 -12.90 -0.85 -2.32
CA GLY A 128 -12.66 -1.54 -1.05
C GLY A 128 -12.06 -0.62 0.02
N ASP A 129 -11.89 -1.17 1.20
CA ASP A 129 -11.34 -0.50 2.40
C ASP A 129 -10.04 -1.13 2.90
N ARG A 130 -9.60 -2.22 2.26
CA ARG A 130 -8.40 -2.97 2.65
C ARG A 130 -7.14 -2.46 1.94
N PRO A 131 -5.98 -2.48 2.62
CA PRO A 131 -4.71 -2.23 1.97
C PRO A 131 -4.39 -3.32 0.94
N LEU A 132 -3.71 -2.93 -0.14
CA LEU A 132 -3.34 -3.84 -1.23
C LEU A 132 -2.54 -5.04 -0.72
N THR A 133 -1.61 -4.80 0.21
CA THR A 133 -0.75 -5.84 0.80
C THR A 133 -1.51 -6.93 1.54
N ALA A 134 -2.69 -6.62 2.08
CA ALA A 134 -3.55 -7.59 2.75
C ALA A 134 -4.59 -8.22 1.81
N LEU A 135 -5.14 -7.43 0.86
CA LEU A 135 -6.17 -7.90 -0.05
C LEU A 135 -5.62 -8.80 -1.16
N LEU A 136 -4.47 -8.44 -1.72
CA LEU A 136 -3.91 -9.12 -2.90
C LEU A 136 -3.62 -10.61 -2.67
N PRO A 137 -2.92 -11.04 -1.60
CA PRO A 137 -2.70 -12.46 -1.33
C PRO A 137 -4.00 -13.26 -1.14
N ASP A 138 -4.99 -12.66 -0.47
CA ASP A 138 -6.28 -13.31 -0.23
C ASP A 138 -7.03 -13.54 -1.54
N VAL A 139 -7.04 -12.55 -2.45
CA VAL A 139 -7.66 -12.70 -3.77
C VAL A 139 -6.91 -13.71 -4.62
N VAL A 140 -5.56 -13.64 -4.67
CA VAL A 140 -4.73 -14.60 -5.42
C VAL A 140 -5.00 -16.04 -4.96
N GLY A 141 -5.20 -16.26 -3.65
CA GLY A 141 -5.54 -17.57 -3.11
C GLY A 141 -6.99 -18.03 -3.37
N ALA A 142 -7.88 -17.09 -3.73
CA ALA A 142 -9.32 -17.36 -3.86
C ALA A 142 -9.82 -17.54 -5.30
N VAL A 143 -9.02 -17.21 -6.32
CA VAL A 143 -9.39 -17.26 -7.74
C VAL A 143 -8.36 -18.01 -8.57
N GLN A 144 -8.74 -18.41 -9.81
CA GLN A 144 -7.85 -19.12 -10.74
C GLN A 144 -7.43 -18.25 -11.94
N VAL A 145 -8.14 -17.15 -12.18
CA VAL A 145 -7.81 -16.23 -13.28
C VAL A 145 -6.62 -15.35 -12.92
N PRO A 146 -5.88 -14.81 -13.91
CA PRO A 146 -4.78 -13.89 -13.68
C PRO A 146 -5.18 -12.67 -12.85
N VAL A 147 -4.31 -12.29 -11.90
CA VAL A 147 -4.52 -11.16 -11.00
C VAL A 147 -3.47 -10.09 -11.20
N LEU A 148 -3.92 -8.86 -11.42
CA LEU A 148 -3.10 -7.65 -11.50
C LEU A 148 -3.31 -6.81 -10.24
N ALA A 149 -2.26 -6.20 -9.72
CA ALA A 149 -2.32 -5.34 -8.55
C ALA A 149 -2.52 -3.87 -8.93
N ALA A 150 -3.35 -3.13 -8.18
CA ALA A 150 -3.56 -1.69 -8.34
C ALA A 150 -3.66 -0.98 -6.98
N GLY A 151 -3.06 0.20 -6.87
CA GLY A 151 -3.09 1.03 -5.66
C GLY A 151 -1.71 1.31 -5.09
N GLY A 152 -1.33 2.58 -5.01
CA GLY A 152 -0.06 3.04 -4.46
C GLY A 152 1.20 2.70 -5.27
N ILE A 153 1.09 1.90 -6.33
CA ILE A 153 2.20 1.47 -7.18
C ILE A 153 2.55 2.59 -8.17
N VAL A 154 3.80 3.06 -8.15
CA VAL A 154 4.29 4.14 -9.05
C VAL A 154 5.69 3.87 -9.60
N ASP A 155 6.37 2.82 -9.13
CA ASP A 155 7.75 2.49 -9.47
C ASP A 155 8.00 0.97 -9.57
N GLY A 156 9.22 0.58 -9.93
CA GLY A 156 9.60 -0.82 -10.08
C GLY A 156 9.60 -1.60 -8.76
N ALA A 157 9.88 -0.93 -7.65
CA ALA A 157 9.84 -1.58 -6.33
C ALA A 157 8.41 -1.99 -5.95
N GLY A 158 7.43 -1.11 -6.19
CA GLY A 158 6.01 -1.44 -6.00
C GLY A 158 5.53 -2.59 -6.90
N VAL A 159 5.99 -2.64 -8.16
CA VAL A 159 5.68 -3.77 -9.06
C VAL A 159 6.29 -5.07 -8.54
N ALA A 160 7.57 -5.06 -8.16
CA ALA A 160 8.25 -6.24 -7.64
C ALA A 160 7.61 -6.74 -6.32
N ALA A 161 7.18 -5.83 -5.45
CA ALA A 161 6.45 -6.16 -4.22
C ALA A 161 5.09 -6.81 -4.52
N ALA A 162 4.31 -6.25 -5.47
CA ALA A 162 3.04 -6.84 -5.90
C ALA A 162 3.21 -8.24 -6.48
N MET A 163 4.25 -8.46 -7.31
CA MET A 163 4.57 -9.78 -7.87
C MET A 163 4.98 -10.78 -6.76
N ALA A 164 5.72 -10.34 -5.76
CA ALA A 164 6.06 -11.18 -4.61
C ALA A 164 4.84 -11.60 -3.77
N LEU A 165 3.76 -10.82 -3.82
CA LEU A 165 2.46 -11.14 -3.20
C LEU A 165 1.54 -11.99 -4.12
N GLY A 166 2.04 -12.43 -5.28
CA GLY A 166 1.34 -13.33 -6.19
C GLY A 166 0.64 -12.67 -7.38
N ALA A 167 0.73 -11.34 -7.55
CA ALA A 167 0.24 -10.69 -8.75
C ALA A 167 1.07 -11.07 -9.98
N GLN A 168 0.42 -11.12 -11.14
CA GLN A 168 1.07 -11.39 -12.44
C GLN A 168 1.42 -10.10 -13.20
N GLY A 169 1.17 -8.95 -12.60
CA GLY A 169 1.47 -7.63 -13.12
C GLY A 169 0.83 -6.53 -12.27
N ALA A 170 0.93 -5.28 -12.73
CA ALA A 170 0.38 -4.13 -12.04
C ALA A 170 -0.36 -3.18 -12.99
N THR A 171 -1.43 -2.57 -12.46
CA THR A 171 -2.16 -1.47 -13.08
C THR A 171 -1.78 -0.17 -12.36
N ILE A 172 -1.21 0.77 -13.08
CA ILE A 172 -0.63 2.00 -12.53
C ILE A 172 -1.39 3.21 -13.08
N GLY A 173 -1.96 4.03 -12.19
CA GLY A 173 -2.72 5.22 -12.55
C GLY A 173 -1.92 6.51 -12.38
N THR A 174 -1.56 6.87 -11.16
CA THR A 174 -1.06 8.20 -10.79
C THR A 174 0.24 8.57 -11.52
N ALA A 175 1.19 7.64 -11.65
CA ALA A 175 2.43 7.90 -12.39
C ALA A 175 2.16 8.22 -13.87
N PHE A 176 1.19 7.53 -14.50
CA PHE A 176 0.81 7.82 -15.89
C PHE A 176 -0.12 9.03 -16.03
N LEU A 177 -0.84 9.43 -14.98
CA LEU A 177 -1.56 10.70 -14.97
C LEU A 177 -0.59 11.88 -15.05
N ALA A 178 0.56 11.81 -14.40
CA ALA A 178 1.63 12.80 -14.44
C ALA A 178 2.56 12.63 -15.67
N THR A 179 2.03 12.27 -16.85
CA THR A 179 2.81 12.15 -18.10
C THR A 179 2.40 13.20 -19.14
N HIS A 180 3.26 13.43 -20.13
CA HIS A 180 2.97 14.39 -21.20
C HIS A 180 1.71 14.00 -21.99
N GLU A 181 1.52 12.72 -22.26
CA GLU A 181 0.42 12.18 -23.07
C GLU A 181 -0.92 12.11 -22.33
N SER A 182 -0.91 12.12 -21.00
CA SER A 182 -2.14 12.14 -20.21
C SER A 182 -3.00 13.35 -20.54
N PHE A 183 -4.31 13.15 -20.68
CA PHE A 183 -5.27 14.20 -20.99
C PHE A 183 -5.67 15.04 -19.74
N ALA A 184 -5.07 14.76 -18.58
CA ALA A 184 -5.21 15.58 -17.39
C ALA A 184 -4.68 17.01 -17.64
N HIS A 185 -5.31 17.99 -16.99
CA HIS A 185 -4.88 19.39 -17.04
C HIS A 185 -3.49 19.57 -16.40
N ALA A 186 -2.72 20.55 -16.89
CA ALA A 186 -1.37 20.83 -16.37
C ALA A 186 -1.37 21.11 -14.86
N TYR A 187 -2.39 21.80 -14.37
CA TYR A 187 -2.59 22.05 -12.94
C TYR A 187 -2.60 20.74 -12.13
N HIS A 188 -3.39 19.73 -12.55
CA HIS A 188 -3.48 18.45 -11.83
C HIS A 188 -2.13 17.70 -11.85
N LYS A 189 -1.46 17.67 -13.02
CA LYS A 189 -0.13 17.04 -13.12
C LYS A 189 0.87 17.70 -12.17
N GLN A 190 0.90 19.05 -12.13
CA GLN A 190 1.79 19.78 -11.24
C GLN A 190 1.48 19.49 -9.76
N ARG A 191 0.20 19.43 -9.38
CA ARG A 191 -0.21 19.08 -8.01
C ARG A 191 0.24 17.67 -7.58
N ILE A 192 0.36 16.71 -8.53
CA ILE A 192 0.94 15.40 -8.26
C ILE A 192 2.45 15.49 -8.05
N VAL A 193 3.14 16.26 -8.89
CA VAL A 193 4.60 16.47 -8.78
C VAL A 193 4.99 17.18 -7.48
N ASP A 194 4.15 18.09 -7.02
CA ASP A 194 4.34 18.85 -5.78
C ASP A 194 3.89 18.09 -4.52
N ALA A 195 3.32 16.89 -4.67
CA ALA A 195 2.82 16.11 -3.54
C ALA A 195 3.96 15.48 -2.74
N HIS A 196 3.73 15.31 -1.42
CA HIS A 196 4.61 14.61 -0.51
C HIS A 196 3.98 13.28 -0.06
N ASP A 197 4.79 12.42 0.54
CA ASP A 197 4.30 11.18 1.14
C ASP A 197 3.26 11.50 2.24
N GLY A 198 2.12 10.82 2.17
CA GLY A 198 1.03 11.02 3.12
C GLY A 198 0.03 12.14 2.76
N ASP A 199 0.27 12.94 1.71
CA ASP A 199 -0.63 14.04 1.35
C ASP A 199 -2.03 13.61 0.90
N THR A 200 -2.17 12.41 0.35
CA THR A 200 -3.47 11.96 -0.19
C THR A 200 -4.43 11.53 0.91
N LEU A 201 -5.71 11.81 0.72
CA LEU A 201 -6.77 11.43 1.65
C LEU A 201 -7.90 10.70 0.93
N LEU A 202 -8.56 9.78 1.65
CA LEU A 202 -9.74 9.06 1.19
C LEU A 202 -10.99 9.75 1.73
N THR A 203 -11.92 10.14 0.84
CA THR A 203 -13.11 10.92 1.18
C THR A 203 -14.31 10.57 0.31
N ASP A 204 -15.51 10.82 0.79
CA ASP A 204 -16.78 10.68 0.06
C ASP A 204 -17.43 12.03 -0.31
N ILE A 205 -16.73 13.14 -0.05
CA ILE A 205 -17.27 14.48 -0.32
C ILE A 205 -17.46 14.76 -1.82
N PHE A 206 -16.72 14.12 -2.72
CA PHE A 206 -16.91 14.19 -4.17
C PHE A 206 -17.91 13.10 -4.58
N HIS A 207 -19.21 13.40 -4.49
CA HIS A 207 -20.28 12.41 -4.65
C HIS A 207 -21.20 12.68 -5.84
N ILE A 208 -21.19 13.90 -6.42
CA ILE A 208 -22.02 14.20 -7.57
C ILE A 208 -21.56 13.36 -8.76
N ASN A 209 -22.52 12.68 -9.42
CA ASN A 209 -22.29 11.71 -10.50
C ASN A 209 -21.67 10.38 -10.09
N TRP A 210 -21.73 10.02 -8.78
CA TRP A 210 -21.20 8.76 -8.27
C TRP A 210 -22.12 8.14 -7.21
N PRO A 211 -22.10 6.83 -6.99
CA PRO A 211 -22.89 6.21 -5.92
C PRO A 211 -22.62 6.86 -4.56
N ARG A 212 -23.69 7.11 -3.81
CA ARG A 212 -23.62 7.80 -2.52
C ARG A 212 -22.79 6.99 -1.52
N GLY A 213 -21.88 7.66 -0.79
CA GLY A 213 -20.98 7.03 0.19
C GLY A 213 -19.77 6.32 -0.43
N ALA A 214 -19.71 6.25 -1.77
CA ALA A 214 -18.52 5.73 -2.43
C ALA A 214 -17.35 6.70 -2.32
N LYS A 215 -16.18 6.17 -1.96
CA LYS A 215 -15.00 6.97 -1.64
C LYS A 215 -14.13 7.22 -2.86
N VAL A 216 -13.43 8.35 -2.83
CA VAL A 216 -12.36 8.70 -3.77
C VAL A 216 -11.09 9.08 -3.01
N ARG A 217 -9.93 8.76 -3.57
CA ARG A 217 -8.65 9.24 -3.03
C ARG A 217 -8.13 10.40 -3.87
N VAL A 218 -7.86 11.51 -3.20
CA VAL A 218 -7.49 12.79 -3.81
C VAL A 218 -6.34 13.46 -3.07
N LEU A 219 -5.70 14.43 -3.73
CA LEU A 219 -4.83 15.41 -3.08
C LEU A 219 -5.66 16.42 -2.28
N PRO A 220 -5.11 17.03 -1.22
CA PRO A 220 -5.80 18.03 -0.42
C PRO A 220 -6.11 19.28 -1.24
N SER A 221 -7.29 19.86 -0.95
CA SER A 221 -7.80 21.09 -1.59
C SER A 221 -8.66 21.87 -0.60
N SER A 222 -9.12 23.06 -0.97
CA SER A 222 -10.08 23.84 -0.16
C SER A 222 -11.37 23.06 0.10
N VAL A 223 -11.76 22.18 -0.85
CA VAL A 223 -12.91 21.29 -0.69
C VAL A 223 -12.68 20.28 0.44
N THR A 224 -11.53 19.61 0.43
CA THR A 224 -11.21 18.60 1.45
C THR A 224 -10.94 19.17 2.83
N ARG A 225 -10.59 20.47 2.92
CA ARG A 225 -10.44 21.20 4.17
C ARG A 225 -11.76 21.78 4.72
N GLY A 226 -12.89 21.58 4.00
CA GLY A 226 -14.20 22.06 4.42
C GLY A 226 -14.40 23.57 4.19
N GLU A 227 -13.58 24.23 3.38
CA GLU A 227 -13.60 25.68 3.14
C GLU A 227 -14.67 26.09 2.09
N ARG A 228 -15.34 25.13 1.44
CA ARG A 228 -16.25 25.34 0.33
C ARG A 228 -17.74 25.08 0.66
N GLY A 229 -18.06 25.00 1.95
CA GLY A 229 -19.43 24.80 2.41
C GLY A 229 -19.82 23.33 2.60
N ASP A 230 -21.14 23.07 2.72
CA ASP A 230 -21.67 21.74 2.98
C ASP A 230 -21.68 20.88 1.70
N PRO A 231 -20.92 19.79 1.63
CA PRO A 231 -20.88 18.92 0.46
C PRO A 231 -22.22 18.21 0.19
N PHE A 232 -23.05 17.99 1.22
CA PHE A 232 -24.30 17.25 1.13
C PHE A 232 -25.55 18.15 1.08
N GLY A 233 -25.34 19.47 1.00
CA GLY A 233 -26.40 20.45 0.81
C GLY A 233 -27.03 20.40 -0.59
N ASP A 234 -28.17 21.04 -0.75
CA ASP A 234 -28.95 21.04 -2.02
C ASP A 234 -28.37 21.95 -3.11
N ALA A 235 -27.43 22.83 -2.76
CA ALA A 235 -26.87 23.83 -3.67
C ALA A 235 -25.99 23.17 -4.77
N ARG A 236 -26.27 23.51 -6.03
CA ARG A 236 -25.46 23.14 -7.19
C ARG A 236 -24.63 24.33 -7.65
N VAL A 237 -23.41 24.44 -7.14
CA VAL A 237 -22.48 25.53 -7.48
C VAL A 237 -21.66 25.11 -8.68
N VAL A 238 -21.73 25.88 -9.77
CA VAL A 238 -20.89 25.67 -10.96
C VAL A 238 -19.51 26.26 -10.69
N ILE A 239 -18.46 25.43 -10.83
CA ILE A 239 -17.06 25.81 -10.63
C ILE A 239 -16.26 25.79 -11.92
N GLY A 240 -16.82 25.34 -13.02
CA GLY A 240 -16.14 25.28 -14.31
C GLY A 240 -17.02 24.71 -15.41
N HIS A 241 -16.43 24.54 -16.59
CA HIS A 241 -17.12 23.97 -17.76
C HIS A 241 -16.18 23.05 -18.55
N GLU A 242 -16.76 22.05 -19.21
CA GLU A 242 -16.14 21.22 -20.22
C GLU A 242 -17.02 21.21 -21.48
N GLU A 243 -16.55 21.82 -22.56
CA GLU A 243 -17.28 21.89 -23.84
C GLU A 243 -18.75 22.36 -23.66
N GLY A 244 -18.98 23.32 -22.77
CA GLY A 244 -20.33 23.85 -22.45
C GLY A 244 -21.07 23.10 -21.34
N ARG A 245 -20.66 21.90 -20.95
CA ARG A 245 -21.22 21.15 -19.80
C ARG A 245 -20.73 21.77 -18.47
N PRO A 246 -21.62 22.11 -17.53
CA PRO A 246 -21.21 22.64 -16.25
C PRO A 246 -20.50 21.57 -15.40
N ILE A 247 -19.44 21.97 -14.72
CA ILE A 247 -18.77 21.21 -13.67
C ILE A 247 -19.22 21.74 -12.33
N TYR A 248 -19.73 20.86 -11.49
CA TYR A 248 -20.25 21.25 -10.18
C TYR A 248 -19.23 21.03 -9.07
N LEU A 249 -19.25 21.89 -8.07
CA LEU A 249 -18.56 21.69 -6.81
C LEU A 249 -19.03 20.35 -6.19
N PHE A 250 -18.11 19.59 -5.61
CA PHE A 250 -18.33 18.23 -5.08
C PHE A 250 -18.65 17.17 -6.15
N SER A 251 -18.48 17.47 -7.44
CA SER A 251 -18.57 16.44 -8.48
C SER A 251 -17.30 15.60 -8.54
N THR A 252 -17.44 14.40 -9.10
CA THR A 252 -16.29 13.51 -9.38
C THR A 252 -15.52 13.92 -10.64
N ASP A 253 -15.80 15.09 -11.20
CA ASP A 253 -15.04 15.62 -12.33
C ASP A 253 -13.64 16.04 -11.87
N SER A 254 -12.64 15.60 -12.61
CA SER A 254 -11.22 15.89 -12.36
C SER A 254 -10.66 16.74 -13.48
N PRO A 255 -9.72 17.67 -13.24
CA PRO A 255 -9.26 18.61 -14.26
C PRO A 255 -8.75 17.93 -15.53
N LEU A 256 -9.40 18.19 -16.69
CA LEU A 256 -9.00 17.76 -18.01
C LEU A 256 -8.50 18.96 -18.85
N ARG A 257 -7.75 18.68 -19.94
CA ARG A 257 -7.19 19.74 -20.81
C ARG A 257 -8.22 20.70 -21.40
N THR A 258 -9.42 20.20 -21.64
CA THR A 258 -10.52 20.95 -22.25
C THR A 258 -11.36 21.72 -21.24
N MET A 259 -11.17 21.48 -19.96
CA MET A 259 -11.91 22.13 -18.89
C MET A 259 -11.39 23.53 -18.60
N THR A 260 -12.30 24.36 -18.11
CA THR A 260 -12.02 25.71 -17.57
C THR A 260 -12.68 25.84 -16.20
N GLY A 261 -12.16 26.73 -15.35
CA GLY A 261 -12.76 27.05 -14.06
C GLY A 261 -11.80 26.88 -12.88
N ASP A 262 -12.35 26.62 -11.71
CA ASP A 262 -11.60 26.45 -10.45
C ASP A 262 -11.09 25.02 -10.31
N PHE A 263 -9.92 24.74 -10.88
CA PHE A 263 -9.30 23.39 -10.84
C PHE A 263 -8.93 22.94 -9.42
N GLU A 264 -8.69 23.88 -8.52
CA GLU A 264 -8.37 23.58 -7.12
C GLU A 264 -9.56 22.95 -6.39
N ALA A 265 -10.77 23.36 -6.78
CA ALA A 265 -12.02 22.81 -6.21
C ALA A 265 -12.49 21.52 -6.88
N MET A 266 -11.85 21.04 -7.95
CA MET A 266 -12.18 19.77 -8.60
C MET A 266 -11.53 18.58 -7.88
N ALA A 267 -11.97 17.35 -8.19
CA ALA A 267 -11.41 16.14 -7.63
C ALA A 267 -9.98 15.86 -8.18
N LEU A 268 -8.95 16.13 -7.38
CA LEU A 268 -7.55 15.95 -7.75
C LEU A 268 -7.08 14.51 -7.44
N TYR A 269 -7.46 13.57 -8.27
CA TYR A 269 -7.19 12.14 -8.07
C TYR A 269 -5.70 11.82 -8.00
N ALA A 270 -5.27 11.19 -6.90
CA ALA A 270 -3.91 10.68 -6.72
C ALA A 270 -3.90 9.55 -5.68
N GLY A 271 -3.14 8.49 -5.95
CA GLY A 271 -2.90 7.41 -4.99
C GLY A 271 -1.77 7.75 -4.01
N THR A 272 -1.60 6.92 -2.99
CA THR A 272 -0.61 7.14 -1.91
C THR A 272 0.84 7.22 -2.39
N GLY A 273 1.16 6.71 -3.58
CA GLY A 273 2.49 6.84 -4.18
C GLY A 273 2.79 8.20 -4.82
N ALA A 274 1.88 9.19 -4.77
CA ALA A 274 2.05 10.48 -5.44
C ALA A 274 3.36 11.19 -5.06
N GLY A 275 3.73 11.19 -3.78
CA GLY A 275 4.96 11.84 -3.28
C GLY A 275 6.28 11.30 -3.87
N ARG A 276 6.23 10.17 -4.60
CA ARG A 276 7.40 9.61 -5.29
C ARG A 276 7.49 10.00 -6.78
N ILE A 277 6.58 10.86 -7.26
CA ILE A 277 6.53 11.31 -8.65
C ILE A 277 7.11 12.72 -8.75
N GLY A 278 8.38 12.83 -9.14
CA GLY A 278 9.12 14.11 -9.10
C GLY A 278 9.04 14.96 -10.36
N ALA A 279 8.45 14.46 -11.46
CA ALA A 279 8.39 15.21 -12.72
C ALA A 279 7.26 14.70 -13.65
N VAL A 280 6.86 15.57 -14.59
CA VAL A 280 6.03 15.19 -15.73
C VAL A 280 6.94 14.70 -16.86
N GLU A 281 6.85 13.42 -17.21
CA GLU A 281 7.74 12.75 -18.16
C GLU A 281 6.95 12.10 -19.30
N PRO A 282 7.60 11.68 -20.42
CA PRO A 282 6.96 10.85 -21.43
C PRO A 282 6.50 9.49 -20.85
N ALA A 283 5.29 9.05 -21.17
CA ALA A 283 4.72 7.80 -20.66
C ALA A 283 5.59 6.57 -20.97
N ALA A 284 6.22 6.55 -22.15
CA ALA A 284 7.12 5.49 -22.53
C ALA A 284 8.37 5.39 -21.64
N ASP A 285 8.89 6.52 -21.17
CA ASP A 285 10.08 6.56 -20.31
C ASP A 285 9.73 6.13 -18.89
N VAL A 286 8.59 6.58 -18.37
CA VAL A 286 8.03 6.10 -17.10
C VAL A 286 7.86 4.59 -17.13
N LEU A 287 7.24 4.03 -18.18
CA LEU A 287 7.05 2.59 -18.32
C LEU A 287 8.38 1.83 -18.34
N ARG A 288 9.32 2.26 -19.18
CA ARG A 288 10.64 1.60 -19.31
C ARG A 288 11.41 1.61 -17.99
N ARG A 289 11.37 2.73 -17.26
CA ARG A 289 11.99 2.85 -15.94
C ARG A 289 11.36 1.86 -14.96
N ILE A 290 10.04 1.84 -14.84
CA ILE A 290 9.31 0.93 -13.93
C ILE A 290 9.64 -0.53 -14.24
N VAL A 291 9.60 -0.93 -15.51
CA VAL A 291 9.88 -2.32 -15.93
C VAL A 291 11.32 -2.71 -15.67
N ARG A 292 12.28 -1.84 -16.05
CA ARG A 292 13.71 -2.09 -15.81
C ARG A 292 14.01 -2.25 -14.32
N ASP A 293 13.49 -1.35 -13.49
CA ASP A 293 13.78 -1.34 -12.05
C ASP A 293 13.10 -2.53 -11.36
N ALA A 294 11.88 -2.91 -11.79
CA ALA A 294 11.23 -4.14 -11.31
C ALA A 294 12.01 -5.40 -11.70
N ALA A 295 12.46 -5.50 -12.95
CA ALA A 295 13.26 -6.63 -13.42
C ALA A 295 14.55 -6.78 -12.63
N ALA A 296 15.29 -5.68 -12.40
CA ALA A 296 16.52 -5.70 -11.61
C ALA A 296 16.31 -6.21 -10.17
N ILE A 297 15.19 -5.80 -9.53
CA ILE A 297 14.85 -6.27 -8.18
C ILE A 297 14.49 -7.76 -8.19
N LEU A 298 13.70 -8.22 -9.16
CA LEU A 298 13.29 -9.62 -9.26
C LEU A 298 14.47 -10.53 -9.61
N GLU A 299 15.36 -10.10 -10.52
CA GLU A 299 16.58 -10.81 -10.86
C GLU A 299 17.54 -10.92 -9.68
N SER A 300 17.73 -9.84 -8.92
CA SER A 300 18.57 -9.86 -7.72
C SER A 300 18.05 -10.82 -6.66
N ARG A 301 16.73 -10.96 -6.53
CA ARG A 301 16.09 -11.94 -5.65
C ARG A 301 16.21 -13.38 -6.17
N ALA A 302 16.12 -13.57 -7.49
CA ALA A 302 16.30 -14.89 -8.11
C ALA A 302 17.76 -15.34 -8.09
N ALA A 303 18.72 -14.41 -8.14
CA ALA A 303 20.15 -14.66 -8.02
C ALA A 303 20.65 -14.81 -6.57
N ALA A 304 19.79 -14.51 -5.58
CA ALA A 304 20.08 -14.82 -4.18
C ALA A 304 20.28 -16.35 -4.02
N PRO A 305 21.27 -16.81 -3.20
CA PRO A 305 21.69 -18.20 -3.16
C PRO A 305 20.51 -19.15 -2.95
N SER A 306 20.56 -20.26 -3.67
CA SER A 306 19.56 -21.34 -3.71
C SER A 306 19.12 -21.77 -2.31
N GLY A 307 17.84 -22.11 -2.17
CA GLY A 307 17.08 -22.39 -0.94
C GLY A 307 17.75 -23.06 0.26
N HIS A 308 18.92 -23.66 0.11
CA HIS A 308 19.68 -24.25 1.22
C HIS A 308 20.38 -23.19 2.09
N ASP A 309 20.90 -22.11 1.49
CA ASP A 309 21.53 -21.01 2.23
C ASP A 309 20.47 -20.08 2.86
N ALA A 310 19.35 -19.86 2.16
CA ALA A 310 18.23 -19.06 2.69
C ALA A 310 17.54 -19.77 3.87
N ASP A 311 17.38 -21.08 3.83
CA ASP A 311 16.83 -21.88 4.93
C ASP A 311 17.79 -21.89 6.14
N THR A 312 19.10 -21.97 5.89
CA THR A 312 20.13 -21.90 6.93
C THR A 312 20.16 -20.51 7.58
N GLN A 313 20.12 -19.43 6.80
CA GLN A 313 20.05 -18.05 7.30
C GLN A 313 18.75 -17.79 8.06
N ARG A 314 17.61 -18.25 7.56
CA ARG A 314 16.32 -18.15 8.26
C ARG A 314 16.33 -18.91 9.57
N THR A 315 16.89 -20.13 9.60
CA THR A 315 17.02 -20.93 10.81
C THR A 315 17.92 -20.24 11.84
N ALA A 316 19.05 -19.68 11.40
CA ALA A 316 19.95 -18.92 12.27
C ALA A 316 19.29 -17.64 12.82
N LEU A 317 18.53 -16.92 11.99
CA LEU A 317 17.77 -15.74 12.40
C LEU A 317 16.71 -16.10 13.45
N LEU A 318 15.92 -17.15 13.21
CA LEU A 318 14.90 -17.62 14.15
C LEU A 318 15.51 -18.03 15.49
N ALA A 319 16.64 -18.73 15.47
CA ALA A 319 17.36 -19.10 16.69
C ALA A 319 17.83 -17.87 17.48
N ALA A 320 18.35 -16.85 16.78
CA ALA A 320 18.79 -15.59 17.41
C ALA A 320 17.61 -14.80 18.01
N LEU A 321 16.47 -14.74 17.33
CA LEU A 321 15.27 -14.09 17.84
C LEU A 321 14.67 -14.83 19.04
N ASP A 322 14.68 -16.17 19.04
CA ASP A 322 14.22 -16.97 20.18
C ASP A 322 15.15 -16.80 21.40
N GLU A 323 16.48 -16.75 21.21
CA GLU A 323 17.41 -16.45 22.30
C GLU A 323 17.17 -15.05 22.91
N LEU A 324 16.92 -14.04 22.09
CA LEU A 324 16.54 -12.70 22.55
C LEU A 324 15.22 -12.73 23.32
N LEU A 325 14.21 -13.41 22.80
CA LEU A 325 12.88 -13.52 23.43
C LEU A 325 12.96 -14.22 24.80
N GLU A 326 13.81 -15.24 24.94
CA GLU A 326 14.04 -15.90 26.23
C GLU A 326 14.71 -14.96 27.24
N ALA A 327 15.67 -14.15 26.78
CA ALA A 327 16.34 -13.16 27.61
C ALA A 327 15.38 -12.08 28.10
N GLU A 328 14.55 -11.51 27.20
CA GLU A 328 13.54 -10.50 27.55
C GLU A 328 12.53 -11.02 28.55
N ARG A 329 12.01 -12.25 28.34
CA ARG A 329 11.10 -12.87 29.33
C ARG A 329 11.72 -13.08 30.68
N ALA A 330 12.97 -13.52 30.70
CA ALA A 330 13.70 -13.70 31.98
C ALA A 330 13.92 -12.37 32.69
N GLY A 331 14.32 -11.34 31.96
CA GLY A 331 14.54 -10.00 32.50
C GLY A 331 13.24 -9.37 33.02
N ALA A 332 12.15 -9.43 32.24
CA ALA A 332 10.84 -8.93 32.66
C ALA A 332 10.35 -9.60 33.97
N ARG A 333 10.60 -10.90 34.13
CA ARG A 333 10.26 -11.62 35.38
C ARG A 333 11.15 -11.18 36.54
N VAL A 334 12.48 -11.13 36.34
CA VAL A 334 13.40 -10.62 37.37
C VAL A 334 13.03 -9.22 37.80
N ALA A 335 12.78 -8.31 36.85
CA ALA A 335 12.38 -6.93 37.16
C ALA A 335 11.02 -6.88 37.88
N SER A 336 10.08 -7.76 37.52
CA SER A 336 8.76 -7.81 38.18
C SER A 336 8.86 -8.22 39.66
N GLU A 337 9.63 -9.27 39.94
CA GLU A 337 9.80 -9.78 41.31
C GLU A 337 10.69 -8.84 42.14
N THR A 338 11.75 -8.30 41.56
CA THR A 338 12.62 -7.32 42.21
C THR A 338 11.86 -6.03 42.56
N ALA A 339 10.94 -5.56 41.68
CA ALA A 339 10.12 -4.38 41.97
C ALA A 339 9.21 -4.58 43.18
N ALA A 340 8.70 -5.81 43.40
CA ALA A 340 7.86 -6.12 44.54
C ALA A 340 8.62 -6.10 45.89
N GLU A 341 9.93 -6.30 45.86
CA GLU A 341 10.79 -6.27 47.06
C GLU A 341 11.23 -4.83 47.43
N VAL A 342 11.18 -3.87 46.49
CA VAL A 342 11.61 -2.48 46.70
C VAL A 342 10.45 -1.65 47.20
N THR A 343 10.37 -1.45 48.54
CA THR A 343 9.28 -0.69 49.20
C THR A 343 9.68 0.72 49.61
N ASP A 344 10.96 0.94 49.90
CA ASP A 344 11.44 2.17 50.55
C ASP A 344 12.26 3.10 49.62
N ASP A 345 12.34 2.77 48.32
CA ASP A 345 13.05 3.57 47.32
C ASP A 345 12.19 3.75 46.05
N ASP A 346 11.40 4.81 46.06
CA ASP A 346 10.51 5.17 44.94
C ASP A 346 11.25 5.35 43.59
N ALA A 347 12.51 5.84 43.61
CA ALA A 347 13.28 6.10 42.41
C ALA A 347 13.78 4.79 41.80
N LEU A 348 14.24 3.87 42.62
CA LEU A 348 14.66 2.54 42.23
C LEU A 348 13.46 1.73 41.76
N HIS A 349 12.34 1.78 42.47
CA HIS A 349 11.10 1.13 42.09
C HIS A 349 10.63 1.56 40.69
N ARG A 350 10.62 2.88 40.41
CA ARG A 350 10.27 3.41 39.07
C ARG A 350 11.24 2.95 38.00
N LEU A 351 12.54 2.91 38.28
CA LEU A 351 13.54 2.42 37.31
C LEU A 351 13.29 0.96 36.95
N ILE A 352 13.08 0.10 37.97
CA ILE A 352 12.83 -1.34 37.75
C ILE A 352 11.49 -1.54 37.03
N ALA A 353 10.46 -0.79 37.39
CA ALA A 353 9.16 -0.84 36.70
C ALA A 353 9.26 -0.41 35.24
N HIS A 354 10.10 0.58 34.91
CA HIS A 354 10.37 0.99 33.53
C HIS A 354 11.10 -0.12 32.75
N ILE A 355 12.14 -0.70 33.30
CA ILE A 355 12.87 -1.84 32.69
C ILE A 355 11.87 -2.99 32.42
N ARG A 356 11.05 -3.35 33.39
CA ARG A 356 10.00 -4.39 33.21
C ARG A 356 9.06 -4.09 32.06
N GLN A 357 8.65 -2.84 31.91
CA GLN A 357 7.73 -2.42 30.84
C GLN A 357 8.41 -2.52 29.46
N ASP A 358 9.65 -2.08 29.37
CA ASP A 358 10.44 -2.17 28.12
C ASP A 358 10.65 -3.63 27.71
N GLU A 359 11.10 -4.49 28.63
CA GLU A 359 11.35 -5.91 28.31
C GLU A 359 10.04 -6.64 27.93
N ALA A 360 8.91 -6.32 28.57
CA ALA A 360 7.61 -6.85 28.17
C ALA A 360 7.16 -6.36 26.77
N HIS A 361 7.46 -5.12 26.44
CA HIS A 361 7.23 -4.58 25.08
C HIS A 361 8.08 -5.32 24.05
N TRP A 362 9.38 -5.52 24.31
CA TRP A 362 10.28 -6.20 23.39
C TRP A 362 9.95 -7.69 23.24
N CYS A 363 9.42 -8.34 24.26
CA CYS A 363 8.83 -9.67 24.10
C CYS A 363 7.75 -9.69 23.02
N SER A 364 6.86 -8.69 22.97
CA SER A 364 5.80 -8.61 21.96
C SER A 364 6.39 -8.41 20.57
N VAL A 365 7.32 -7.49 20.41
CA VAL A 365 8.00 -7.21 19.14
C VAL A 365 8.71 -8.47 18.60
N LEU A 366 9.45 -9.20 19.43
CA LEU A 366 10.14 -10.41 19.04
C LEU A 366 9.18 -11.55 18.68
N VAL A 367 8.07 -11.69 19.41
CA VAL A 367 7.01 -12.66 19.10
C VAL A 367 6.42 -12.39 17.71
N ASP A 368 6.13 -11.13 17.40
CA ASP A 368 5.57 -10.75 16.11
C ASP A 368 6.59 -10.92 14.98
N ALA A 369 7.87 -10.61 15.20
CA ALA A 369 8.94 -10.86 14.24
C ALA A 369 9.07 -12.36 13.91
N ILE A 370 9.08 -13.25 14.93
CA ILE A 370 9.16 -14.69 14.73
C ILE A 370 7.94 -15.22 13.97
N ARG A 371 6.73 -14.72 14.27
CA ARG A 371 5.48 -15.10 13.58
C ARG A 371 5.49 -14.64 12.13
N THR A 372 5.95 -13.44 11.85
CA THR A 372 6.10 -12.91 10.48
C THR A 372 7.02 -13.79 9.64
N LEU A 373 8.03 -14.37 10.27
CA LEU A 373 8.89 -15.39 9.65
C LEU A 373 8.22 -16.78 9.55
N GLY A 374 6.96 -16.93 9.93
CA GLY A 374 6.19 -18.19 9.82
C GLY A 374 6.60 -19.25 10.84
N ALA A 375 7.16 -18.85 11.98
CA ALA A 375 7.59 -19.78 13.06
C ALA A 375 6.76 -19.58 14.33
N THR A 376 6.82 -20.59 15.21
CA THR A 376 6.18 -20.52 16.54
C THR A 376 7.23 -20.07 17.56
N PRO A 377 7.02 -18.92 18.26
CA PRO A 377 7.97 -18.43 19.26
C PRO A 377 8.19 -19.42 20.40
N THR A 378 9.42 -19.54 20.90
CA THR A 378 9.74 -20.33 22.11
C THR A 378 8.85 -19.89 23.29
N ARG A 379 8.58 -20.83 24.21
CA ARG A 379 7.91 -20.55 25.50
C ARG A 379 8.90 -20.54 26.68
N ALA A 380 10.17 -20.83 26.42
CA ALA A 380 11.20 -20.89 27.44
C ALA A 380 11.55 -19.49 27.98
N THR A 381 12.14 -19.47 29.18
CA THR A 381 12.68 -18.26 29.84
C THR A 381 14.19 -18.40 30.10
N GLY A 382 14.82 -19.49 29.68
CA GLY A 382 16.24 -19.75 29.96
C GLY A 382 16.58 -19.85 31.46
N ALA A 383 17.83 -20.12 31.76
CA ALA A 383 18.33 -20.24 33.13
C ALA A 383 18.72 -18.89 33.79
N PHE A 384 18.52 -17.77 33.09
CA PHE A 384 18.92 -16.43 33.58
C PHE A 384 18.07 -16.03 34.79
N TYR A 385 16.77 -16.25 34.73
CA TYR A 385 15.83 -15.91 35.81
C TYR A 385 16.22 -16.56 37.12
N GLU A 386 16.43 -17.88 37.15
CA GLU A 386 16.79 -18.64 38.37
C GLU A 386 18.11 -18.16 38.97
N LYS A 387 19.12 -17.86 38.12
CA LYS A 387 20.39 -17.32 38.55
C LYS A 387 20.28 -15.91 39.16
N ALA A 388 19.44 -15.07 38.60
CA ALA A 388 19.23 -13.72 39.10
C ALA A 388 18.51 -13.73 40.45
N MET A 389 17.46 -14.55 40.57
CA MET A 389 16.67 -14.65 41.80
C MET A 389 17.36 -15.39 42.94
N ALA A 390 18.44 -16.14 42.67
CA ALA A 390 19.32 -16.71 43.68
C ALA A 390 20.27 -15.67 44.31
N ILE A 391 20.28 -14.43 43.86
CA ILE A 391 21.10 -13.33 44.42
C ILE A 391 20.21 -12.55 45.38
N ASP A 392 20.49 -12.67 46.69
CA ASP A 392 19.75 -12.01 47.75
C ASP A 392 20.01 -10.50 47.79
N ASP A 393 21.29 -10.08 47.59
CA ASP A 393 21.65 -8.68 47.57
C ASP A 393 21.06 -7.94 46.35
N LEU A 394 20.28 -6.90 46.60
CA LEU A 394 19.56 -6.15 45.59
C LEU A 394 20.52 -5.45 44.60
N ALA A 395 21.63 -4.88 45.08
CA ALA A 395 22.59 -4.19 44.21
C ALA A 395 23.33 -5.20 43.31
N GLU A 396 23.68 -6.36 43.83
CA GLU A 396 24.31 -7.44 43.05
C GLU A 396 23.29 -8.02 42.02
N ARG A 397 22.03 -8.18 42.39
CA ARG A 397 20.97 -8.63 41.49
C ARG A 397 20.75 -7.64 40.35
N MET A 398 20.68 -6.32 40.65
CA MET A 398 20.58 -5.28 39.63
C MET A 398 21.80 -5.24 38.72
N ALA A 399 23.01 -5.43 39.26
CA ALA A 399 24.21 -5.56 38.46
C ALA A 399 24.21 -6.82 37.58
N PHE A 400 23.61 -7.92 38.06
CA PHE A 400 23.41 -9.13 37.26
C PHE A 400 22.38 -8.93 36.13
N LEU A 401 21.27 -8.30 36.41
CA LEU A 401 20.29 -7.92 35.41
C LEU A 401 20.91 -7.05 34.29
N ASN A 402 21.73 -6.06 34.73
CA ASN A 402 22.42 -5.17 33.79
C ASN A 402 23.46 -5.90 32.91
N ARG A 403 24.10 -6.97 33.42
CA ARG A 403 24.94 -7.87 32.59
C ARG A 403 24.12 -8.61 31.55
N GLY A 404 22.89 -9.02 31.87
CA GLY A 404 21.91 -9.60 30.92
C GLY A 404 21.58 -8.64 29.79
N GLN A 405 21.22 -7.40 30.13
CA GLN A 405 20.95 -6.37 29.13
C GLN A 405 22.13 -6.08 28.19
N ARG A 406 23.36 -6.06 28.72
CA ARG A 406 24.58 -5.95 27.90
C ARG A 406 24.78 -7.14 26.97
N TRP A 407 24.34 -8.32 27.36
CA TRP A 407 24.36 -9.51 26.49
C TRP A 407 23.36 -9.32 25.32
N VAL A 408 22.15 -8.84 25.60
CA VAL A 408 21.13 -8.50 24.57
C VAL A 408 21.69 -7.46 23.59
N VAL A 409 22.31 -6.38 24.08
CA VAL A 409 22.96 -5.36 23.25
C VAL A 409 23.97 -5.98 22.29
N ARG A 410 24.87 -6.85 22.78
CA ARG A 410 25.85 -7.50 21.90
C ARG A 410 25.21 -8.42 20.87
N LYS A 411 24.12 -9.12 21.22
CA LYS A 411 23.38 -9.98 20.29
C LYS A 411 22.71 -9.15 19.20
N LEU A 412 22.08 -8.03 19.56
CA LEU A 412 21.46 -7.11 18.62
C LEU A 412 22.49 -6.47 17.68
N GLN A 413 23.65 -6.02 18.21
CA GLN A 413 24.73 -5.46 17.40
C GLN A 413 25.29 -6.46 16.38
N ALA A 414 25.33 -7.74 16.72
CA ALA A 414 25.78 -8.80 15.81
C ALA A 414 24.67 -9.16 14.77
N LEU A 415 23.38 -9.07 15.15
CA LEU A 415 22.26 -9.46 14.32
C LEU A 415 21.88 -8.38 13.30
N LEU A 416 21.82 -7.11 13.71
CA LEU A 416 21.36 -5.98 12.90
C LEU A 416 22.01 -5.90 11.51
N PRO A 417 23.35 -6.04 11.34
CA PRO A 417 23.96 -5.98 10.01
C PRO A 417 23.54 -7.10 9.06
N THR A 418 22.93 -8.18 9.58
CA THR A 418 22.51 -9.35 8.78
C THR A 418 21.06 -9.29 8.34
N LEU A 419 20.29 -8.31 8.83
CA LEU A 419 18.86 -8.17 8.55
C LEU A 419 18.64 -7.48 7.22
N ALA A 420 17.91 -8.16 6.32
CA ALA A 420 17.47 -7.61 5.06
C ALA A 420 16.10 -6.91 5.16
N ASP A 421 15.27 -7.30 6.14
CA ASP A 421 13.96 -6.72 6.39
C ASP A 421 14.11 -5.38 7.12
N ARG A 422 13.60 -4.30 6.51
CA ARG A 422 13.76 -2.93 7.01
C ARG A 422 12.97 -2.69 8.30
N ASP A 423 11.74 -3.20 8.37
CA ASP A 423 10.86 -2.95 9.51
C ASP A 423 11.39 -3.69 10.74
N MET A 424 11.84 -4.94 10.56
CA MET A 424 12.52 -5.70 11.61
C MET A 424 13.83 -5.03 12.04
N HIS A 425 14.64 -4.55 11.10
CA HIS A 425 15.86 -3.81 11.38
C HIS A 425 15.59 -2.56 12.21
N GLU A 426 14.58 -1.77 11.86
CA GLU A 426 14.18 -0.56 12.59
C GLU A 426 13.70 -0.91 14.02
N ALA A 427 12.82 -1.90 14.15
CA ALA A 427 12.31 -2.33 15.45
C ALA A 427 13.43 -2.83 16.39
N LEU A 428 14.33 -3.67 15.89
CA LEU A 428 15.47 -4.17 16.71
C LEU A 428 16.53 -3.09 16.97
N THR A 429 16.65 -2.07 16.13
CA THR A 429 17.48 -0.88 16.42
C THR A 429 16.90 -0.06 17.58
N GLN A 430 15.59 0.11 17.62
CA GLN A 430 14.91 0.78 18.74
C GLN A 430 15.08 -0.02 20.05
N MET A 431 15.02 -1.35 19.99
CA MET A 431 15.29 -2.24 21.10
C MET A 431 16.73 -2.05 21.63
N LEU A 432 17.73 -2.00 20.73
CA LEU A 432 19.12 -1.75 21.09
C LEU A 432 19.27 -0.43 21.87
N VAL A 433 18.72 0.67 21.36
CA VAL A 433 18.77 1.99 21.99
C VAL A 433 18.11 2.00 23.37
N ALA A 434 16.97 1.34 23.53
CA ALA A 434 16.29 1.22 24.82
C ALA A 434 17.14 0.48 25.86
N HIS A 435 17.76 -0.63 25.48
CA HIS A 435 18.64 -1.38 26.36
C HIS A 435 19.89 -0.59 26.77
N GLU A 436 20.54 0.13 25.84
CA GLU A 436 21.67 0.99 26.16
C GLU A 436 21.31 2.09 27.16
N LYS A 437 20.10 2.67 27.03
CA LYS A 437 19.55 3.67 27.96
C LYS A 437 19.31 3.06 29.36
N ASN A 438 18.70 1.88 29.41
CA ASN A 438 18.42 1.18 30.67
C ASN A 438 19.72 0.79 31.38
N ILE A 439 20.72 0.28 30.65
CA ILE A 439 22.04 -0.02 31.17
C ILE A 439 22.69 1.22 31.82
N GLY A 440 22.63 2.37 31.13
CA GLY A 440 23.16 3.63 31.64
C GLY A 440 22.49 4.08 32.95
N ALA A 441 21.15 3.97 33.01
CA ALA A 441 20.37 4.34 34.21
C ALA A 441 20.71 3.45 35.41
N VAL A 442 20.84 2.13 35.21
CA VAL A 442 21.25 1.19 36.28
C VAL A 442 22.69 1.45 36.73
N ASP A 443 23.63 1.69 35.79
CA ASP A 443 25.02 1.99 36.13
C ASP A 443 25.19 3.26 36.95
N VAL A 444 24.41 4.30 36.65
CA VAL A 444 24.40 5.53 37.47
C VAL A 444 23.91 5.19 38.89
N ARG A 445 22.79 4.47 38.99
CA ARG A 445 22.21 4.13 40.29
C ARG A 445 23.10 3.28 41.16
N LEU A 446 23.83 2.32 40.57
CA LEU A 446 24.79 1.48 41.29
C LEU A 446 26.01 2.26 41.78
N ARG A 447 26.49 3.25 41.00
CA ARG A 447 27.64 4.11 41.38
C ARG A 447 27.31 5.07 42.52
N ASP A 448 26.11 5.61 42.54
CA ASP A 448 25.68 6.60 43.52
C ASP A 448 25.35 5.97 44.87
N GLY A 449 25.59 4.68 45.06
CA GLY A 449 25.33 3.96 46.33
C GLY A 449 23.83 3.86 46.68
N GLY A 450 22.96 4.13 45.73
CA GLY A 450 21.53 4.25 45.94
C GLY A 450 20.75 2.93 45.84
N VAL A 451 21.40 1.79 46.03
CA VAL A 451 20.76 0.47 46.15
C VAL A 451 21.20 -0.11 47.48
N HIS A 452 20.47 0.27 48.53
CA HIS A 452 20.55 -0.33 49.87
C HIS A 452 19.23 -1.04 50.16
N ARG A 453 19.34 -2.11 51.03
CA ARG A 453 18.17 -2.90 51.50
C ARG A 453 17.05 -2.07 52.00
#